data_6ee58324bc560f78e41f2faf6bed2a59
#
_entry.id   6ee58324bc560f78e41f2faf6bed2a59
#
_cell.length_a   1.000
_cell.length_b   1.000
_cell.length_c   1.000
_cell.angle_alpha   90.00
_cell.angle_beta   90.00
_cell.angle_gamma   90.00
#
_symmetry.space_group_name_H-M   'P 1'
#
loop_
_entity.id
_entity.type
_entity.pdbx_description
1 polymer ?
#
loop_
_entity_poly.entity_id
_entity_poly.type
_entity_poly.pdbx_seq_one_letter_code
_entity_poly.pdbx_strand_id
1 'polypeptide(L)'
;MTEQAEQAQQAHQPAFDASGDTVLIAYDGSAEARGAVEHAGRFLSAKNAYILTVWEPIHRQAARAAGMSGMMQHDWSNETGEQPEDDDPAYAEAVNICNEGVDLANSHGFVNEPFLVESGTAIWSAIVDAADELDVDLIVTGTRALSGWKSFLQSSVSDSIIKNAGRPVLIVPPIEDED
;
A
#
# COMPACT_ATOMS: atom_id res chain seq x y z
N MET A 1 29.28 17.97 -18.88
CA MET A 1 29.30 17.60 -17.45
C MET A 1 27.97 17.09 -16.92
N THR A 2 26.98 16.86 -17.74
CA THR A 2 25.61 16.43 -17.36
C THR A 2 25.36 14.95 -17.56
N GLU A 3 26.16 14.23 -18.35
CA GLU A 3 25.97 12.80 -18.60
C GLU A 3 26.44 11.87 -17.45
N GLN A 4 27.33 12.34 -16.60
CA GLN A 4 27.82 11.52 -15.46
C GLN A 4 26.88 11.52 -14.25
N ALA A 5 25.97 12.48 -14.17
CA ALA A 5 24.98 12.54 -13.08
C ALA A 5 23.76 11.64 -13.36
N GLU A 6 23.37 11.48 -14.64
CA GLU A 6 22.29 10.59 -15.03
C GLU A 6 22.69 9.11 -14.94
N GLN A 7 23.95 8.77 -15.14
CA GLN A 7 24.44 7.40 -14.99
C GLN A 7 24.61 6.95 -13.54
N ALA A 8 24.72 7.87 -12.59
CA ALA A 8 24.81 7.54 -11.17
C ALA A 8 23.44 7.21 -10.53
N GLN A 9 22.32 7.63 -11.12
CA GLN A 9 20.98 7.33 -10.65
C GLN A 9 20.42 6.00 -11.19
N GLN A 10 21.05 5.39 -12.19
CA GLN A 10 20.68 4.08 -12.72
C GLN A 10 21.38 2.90 -12.03
N ALA A 11 22.25 3.13 -11.09
CA ALA A 11 23.02 2.09 -10.42
C ALA A 11 22.47 1.85 -9.02
N HIS A 12 21.39 1.15 -8.88
CA HIS A 12 21.06 0.19 -7.83
C HIS A 12 19.54 -0.03 -7.68
N GLN A 13 18.86 -0.40 -8.76
CA GLN A 13 17.61 -1.12 -8.58
C GLN A 13 18.01 -2.58 -8.37
N PRO A 14 17.74 -3.16 -7.20
CA PRO A 14 17.83 -4.60 -7.04
C PRO A 14 16.84 -5.21 -8.03
N ALA A 15 17.35 -5.87 -9.06
CA ALA A 15 16.49 -6.54 -10.02
C ALA A 15 15.75 -7.66 -9.29
N PHE A 16 14.42 -7.68 -9.38
CA PHE A 16 13.62 -8.81 -8.95
C PHE A 16 14.14 -10.09 -9.59
N ASP A 17 14.14 -11.17 -8.82
CA ASP A 17 14.37 -12.49 -9.38
C ASP A 17 13.15 -12.85 -10.25
N ALA A 18 13.33 -12.82 -11.56
CA ALA A 18 12.27 -13.10 -12.53
C ALA A 18 11.69 -14.52 -12.43
N SER A 19 12.31 -15.41 -11.65
CA SER A 19 11.85 -16.77 -11.39
C SER A 19 11.27 -16.95 -9.99
N GLY A 20 11.31 -15.91 -9.15
CA GLY A 20 10.84 -15.95 -7.76
C GLY A 20 9.42 -15.44 -7.61
N ASP A 21 8.69 -16.03 -6.65
CA ASP A 21 7.38 -15.54 -6.25
C ASP A 21 7.45 -14.07 -5.81
N THR A 22 6.45 -13.28 -6.21
CA THR A 22 6.34 -11.86 -5.90
C THR A 22 5.15 -11.59 -5.01
N VAL A 23 5.34 -10.81 -3.96
CA VAL A 23 4.27 -10.46 -3.01
C VAL A 23 3.96 -8.96 -3.05
N LEU A 24 2.69 -8.61 -2.86
CA LEU A 24 2.27 -7.24 -2.62
C LEU A 24 2.01 -7.06 -1.13
N ILE A 25 2.71 -6.16 -0.49
CA ILE A 25 2.51 -5.85 0.93
C ILE A 25 1.85 -4.49 1.05
N ALA A 26 0.60 -4.46 1.53
CA ALA A 26 -0.11 -3.21 1.79
C ALA A 26 0.44 -2.56 3.07
N TYR A 27 0.93 -1.33 2.95
CA TYR A 27 1.61 -0.61 4.03
C TYR A 27 1.05 0.81 4.19
N ASP A 28 0.60 1.13 5.41
CA ASP A 28 0.02 2.43 5.78
C ASP A 28 0.72 3.07 6.99
N GLY A 29 1.90 2.56 7.38
CA GLY A 29 2.65 3.04 8.54
C GLY A 29 2.09 2.60 9.89
N SER A 30 0.98 1.85 9.94
CA SER A 30 0.41 1.34 11.19
C SER A 30 1.27 0.23 11.81
N ALA A 31 1.07 -0.04 13.09
CA ALA A 31 1.75 -1.15 13.78
C ALA A 31 1.37 -2.50 13.15
N GLU A 32 0.14 -2.64 12.70
CA GLU A 32 -0.37 -3.85 12.03
C GLU A 32 0.30 -4.06 10.67
N ALA A 33 0.50 -2.97 9.90
CA ALA A 33 1.22 -3.04 8.63
C ALA A 33 2.70 -3.38 8.84
N ARG A 34 3.34 -2.83 9.86
CA ARG A 34 4.71 -3.21 10.25
C ARG A 34 4.80 -4.69 10.61
N GLY A 35 3.89 -5.17 11.47
CA GLY A 35 3.80 -6.59 11.81
C GLY A 35 3.57 -7.48 10.57
N ALA A 36 2.82 -7.01 9.59
CA ALA A 36 2.62 -7.74 8.34
C ALA A 36 3.92 -7.91 7.54
N VAL A 37 4.74 -6.86 7.42
CA VAL A 37 6.07 -6.93 6.78
C VAL A 37 6.99 -7.90 7.53
N GLU A 38 7.06 -7.81 8.86
CA GLU A 38 7.90 -8.66 9.70
C GLU A 38 7.53 -10.14 9.58
N HIS A 39 6.21 -10.45 9.65
CA HIS A 39 5.74 -11.82 9.50
C HIS A 39 5.94 -12.36 8.09
N ALA A 40 5.69 -11.55 7.07
CA ALA A 40 5.98 -11.93 5.69
C ALA A 40 7.46 -12.28 5.51
N GLY A 41 8.38 -11.45 6.00
CA GLY A 41 9.82 -11.70 5.94
C GLY A 41 10.26 -12.96 6.67
N ARG A 42 9.58 -13.28 7.79
CA ARG A 42 9.88 -14.45 8.62
C ARG A 42 9.35 -15.76 8.06
N PHE A 43 8.15 -15.76 7.50
CA PHE A 43 7.42 -16.99 7.15
C PHE A 43 7.35 -17.28 5.67
N LEU A 44 7.50 -16.27 4.79
CA LEU A 44 7.46 -16.48 3.36
C LEU A 44 8.84 -16.79 2.79
N SER A 45 8.87 -17.70 1.82
CA SER A 45 10.08 -17.96 1.01
C SER A 45 10.26 -16.94 -0.12
N ALA A 46 9.19 -16.28 -0.55
CA ALA A 46 9.22 -15.20 -1.52
C ALA A 46 10.15 -14.08 -1.06
N LYS A 47 10.96 -13.58 -1.98
CA LYS A 47 11.93 -12.51 -1.70
C LYS A 47 11.67 -11.24 -2.48
N ASN A 48 10.85 -11.29 -3.53
CA ASN A 48 10.42 -10.12 -4.26
C ASN A 48 9.17 -9.52 -3.60
N ALA A 49 9.15 -8.22 -3.35
CA ALA A 49 7.98 -7.54 -2.79
C ALA A 49 7.72 -6.18 -3.43
N TYR A 50 6.47 -5.86 -3.67
CA TYR A 50 6.02 -4.48 -3.85
C TYR A 50 5.48 -3.97 -2.52
N ILE A 51 5.94 -2.80 -2.09
CA ILE A 51 5.40 -2.12 -0.91
C ILE A 51 4.39 -1.09 -1.41
N LEU A 52 3.12 -1.42 -1.22
CA LEU A 52 2.01 -0.60 -1.69
C LEU A 52 1.52 0.33 -0.60
N THR A 53 1.54 1.63 -0.87
CA THR A 53 0.83 2.63 -0.09
C THR A 53 -0.28 3.25 -0.92
N VAL A 54 -1.51 3.13 -0.42
CA VAL A 54 -2.69 3.76 -1.02
C VAL A 54 -2.90 5.11 -0.37
N TRP A 55 -3.04 6.15 -1.19
CA TRP A 55 -3.23 7.52 -0.72
C TRP A 55 -4.49 8.16 -1.33
N GLU A 56 -4.96 9.22 -0.73
CA GLU A 56 -6.10 9.97 -1.21
C GLU A 56 -5.77 11.46 -1.21
N PRO A 57 -6.00 12.19 -2.33
CA PRO A 57 -5.73 13.61 -2.39
C PRO A 57 -6.40 14.41 -1.29
N ILE A 58 -5.72 15.43 -0.76
CA ILE A 58 -6.19 16.21 0.40
C ILE A 58 -7.58 16.84 0.16
N HIS A 59 -7.87 17.28 -1.05
CA HIS A 59 -9.17 17.84 -1.39
C HIS A 59 -10.32 16.82 -1.29
N ARG A 60 -10.09 15.55 -1.62
CA ARG A 60 -11.08 14.47 -1.44
C ARG A 60 -11.27 14.11 0.03
N GLN A 61 -10.18 14.07 0.80
CA GLN A 61 -10.26 13.86 2.25
C GLN A 61 -11.09 14.96 2.91
N ALA A 62 -10.87 16.22 2.54
CA ALA A 62 -11.62 17.36 3.03
C ALA A 62 -13.11 17.28 2.65
N ALA A 63 -13.43 16.91 1.40
CA ALA A 63 -14.81 16.74 0.93
C ALA A 63 -15.53 15.60 1.71
N ARG A 64 -14.85 14.51 1.97
CA ARG A 64 -15.40 13.40 2.77
C ARG A 64 -15.65 13.82 4.21
N ALA A 65 -14.71 14.54 4.85
CA ALA A 65 -14.84 15.05 6.21
C ALA A 65 -16.00 16.04 6.36
N ALA A 66 -16.28 16.85 5.31
CA ALA A 66 -17.40 17.78 5.27
C ALA A 66 -18.76 17.11 5.02
N GLY A 67 -18.82 15.78 4.89
CA GLY A 67 -20.07 15.05 4.60
C GLY A 67 -20.62 15.27 3.19
N MET A 68 -19.82 15.80 2.29
CA MET A 68 -20.21 16.14 0.91
C MET A 68 -20.04 14.98 -0.06
N SER A 69 -19.83 13.78 0.41
CA SER A 69 -19.62 12.58 -0.42
C SER A 69 -20.89 12.18 -1.18
N GLY A 70 -21.24 12.88 -2.21
CA GLY A 70 -22.31 12.51 -3.13
C GLY A 70 -22.95 13.64 -3.90
N MET A 71 -22.83 14.88 -3.48
CA MET A 71 -23.52 15.98 -4.14
C MET A 71 -22.67 16.90 -5.02
N MET A 72 -21.35 16.80 -4.98
CA MET A 72 -20.47 17.74 -5.69
C MET A 72 -19.36 17.08 -6.54
N GLN A 73 -19.55 15.87 -6.99
CA GLN A 73 -18.55 15.21 -7.86
C GLN A 73 -18.48 15.85 -9.27
N HIS A 74 -19.37 16.76 -9.60
CA HIS A 74 -19.47 17.28 -10.97
C HIS A 74 -18.94 18.71 -11.17
N ASP A 75 -18.65 19.46 -10.09
CA ASP A 75 -18.35 20.90 -10.24
C ASP A 75 -16.97 21.35 -9.72
N TRP A 76 -16.30 20.54 -8.89
CA TRP A 76 -14.98 20.91 -8.34
C TRP A 76 -13.78 20.47 -9.17
N SER A 77 -13.96 19.50 -10.04
CA SER A 77 -12.88 19.06 -10.96
C SER A 77 -12.54 20.08 -12.04
N ASN A 78 -13.39 21.10 -12.20
CA ASN A 78 -13.20 22.12 -13.24
C ASN A 78 -12.68 23.48 -12.72
N GLU A 79 -12.63 23.71 -11.41
CA GLU A 79 -12.17 25.00 -10.84
C GLU A 79 -10.89 24.92 -10.01
N THR A 80 -10.57 23.77 -9.45
CA THR A 80 -9.22 23.51 -8.93
C THR A 80 -8.48 22.76 -10.01
N GLY A 81 -7.68 23.47 -10.80
CA GLY A 81 -6.77 22.83 -11.73
C GLY A 81 -6.08 21.68 -11.04
N GLU A 82 -5.95 20.54 -11.73
CA GLU A 82 -5.20 19.38 -11.24
C GLU A 82 -3.90 19.89 -10.63
N GLN A 83 -3.85 19.93 -9.29
CA GLN A 83 -2.57 20.17 -8.62
C GLN A 83 -1.70 19.01 -9.02
N PRO A 84 -0.47 19.25 -9.48
CA PRO A 84 0.47 18.16 -9.69
C PRO A 84 0.52 17.31 -8.43
N GLU A 85 0.52 15.98 -8.57
CA GLU A 85 0.59 15.04 -7.43
C GLU A 85 1.72 15.44 -6.47
N ASP A 86 2.83 15.90 -7.01
CA ASP A 86 4.01 16.34 -6.26
C ASP A 86 3.76 17.51 -5.30
N ASP A 87 2.72 18.31 -5.53
CA ASP A 87 2.35 19.46 -4.68
C ASP A 87 1.29 19.09 -3.62
N ASP A 88 0.73 17.88 -3.63
CA ASP A 88 -0.27 17.45 -2.64
C ASP A 88 0.44 16.97 -1.36
N PRO A 89 0.14 17.58 -0.18
CA PRO A 89 0.72 17.13 1.09
C PRO A 89 0.43 15.68 1.42
N ALA A 90 -0.74 15.14 0.99
CA ALA A 90 -1.08 13.74 1.21
C ALA A 90 -0.23 12.80 0.37
N TYR A 91 0.16 13.21 -0.84
CA TYR A 91 1.11 12.46 -1.66
C TYR A 91 2.50 12.43 -1.00
N ALA A 92 3.00 13.59 -0.54
CA ALA A 92 4.28 13.68 0.14
C ALA A 92 4.32 12.79 1.40
N GLU A 93 3.24 12.76 2.18
CA GLU A 93 3.10 11.87 3.33
C GLU A 93 3.10 10.39 2.90
N ALA A 94 2.37 10.03 1.85
CA ALA A 94 2.33 8.68 1.33
C ALA A 94 3.69 8.19 0.84
N VAL A 95 4.48 9.06 0.19
CA VAL A 95 5.86 8.75 -0.21
C VAL A 95 6.72 8.42 1.01
N ASN A 96 6.62 9.21 2.09
CA ASN A 96 7.37 8.96 3.32
C ASN A 96 6.98 7.63 3.97
N ILE A 97 5.68 7.34 4.05
CA ILE A 97 5.16 6.07 4.59
C ILE A 97 5.64 4.89 3.73
N CYS A 98 5.55 5.00 2.41
CA CYS A 98 6.00 3.96 1.50
C CYS A 98 7.50 3.67 1.66
N ASN A 99 8.33 4.72 1.75
CA ASN A 99 9.77 4.58 1.96
C ASN A 99 10.10 3.91 3.31
N GLU A 100 9.36 4.23 4.38
CA GLU A 100 9.49 3.52 5.65
C GLU A 100 9.22 2.02 5.49
N GLY A 101 8.17 1.66 4.75
CA GLY A 101 7.84 0.27 4.45
C GLY A 101 8.90 -0.43 3.62
N VAL A 102 9.49 0.26 2.65
CA VAL A 102 10.62 -0.21 1.84
C VAL A 102 11.84 -0.53 2.71
N ASP A 103 12.22 0.39 3.60
CA ASP A 103 13.34 0.20 4.51
C ASP A 103 13.11 -0.98 5.46
N LEU A 104 11.88 -1.10 5.98
CA LEU A 104 11.49 -2.22 6.83
C LEU A 104 11.57 -3.55 6.06
N ALA A 105 11.03 -3.62 4.86
CA ALA A 105 11.07 -4.82 4.03
C ALA A 105 12.50 -5.22 3.65
N ASN A 106 13.38 -4.25 3.35
CA ASN A 106 14.80 -4.50 3.15
C ASN A 106 15.45 -5.15 4.38
N SER A 107 15.13 -4.66 5.58
CA SER A 107 15.68 -5.20 6.84
C SER A 107 15.23 -6.64 7.12
N HIS A 108 14.10 -7.04 6.54
CA HIS A 108 13.54 -8.41 6.61
C HIS A 108 13.89 -9.29 5.41
N GLY A 109 14.81 -8.83 4.56
CA GLY A 109 15.41 -9.64 3.49
C GLY A 109 14.63 -9.69 2.19
N PHE A 110 13.70 -8.75 1.98
CA PHE A 110 13.05 -8.58 0.69
C PHE A 110 13.90 -7.73 -0.26
N VAL A 111 13.89 -8.12 -1.52
CA VAL A 111 14.18 -7.23 -2.64
C VAL A 111 12.85 -6.56 -2.98
N ASN A 112 12.76 -5.24 -2.83
CA ASN A 112 11.44 -4.61 -2.92
C ASN A 112 11.46 -3.29 -3.68
N GLU A 113 10.29 -2.92 -4.20
CA GLU A 113 10.05 -1.67 -4.89
C GLU A 113 8.85 -0.95 -4.26
N PRO A 114 8.91 0.39 -4.14
CA PRO A 114 7.77 1.19 -3.72
C PRO A 114 6.69 1.22 -4.82
N PHE A 115 5.43 1.19 -4.42
CA PHE A 115 4.30 1.37 -5.31
C PHE A 115 3.23 2.24 -4.64
N LEU A 116 2.96 3.42 -5.21
CA LEU A 116 1.95 4.33 -4.71
C LEU A 116 0.73 4.31 -5.62
N VAL A 117 -0.45 4.22 -5.02
CA VAL A 117 -1.72 4.23 -5.76
C VAL A 117 -2.66 5.24 -5.16
N GLU A 118 -3.21 6.12 -6.00
CA GLU A 118 -4.29 7.00 -5.62
C GLU A 118 -5.60 6.20 -5.49
N SER A 119 -6.27 6.32 -4.35
CA SER A 119 -7.57 5.70 -4.13
C SER A 119 -8.65 6.45 -4.91
N GLY A 120 -9.22 5.80 -5.92
CA GLY A 120 -10.36 6.34 -6.67
C GLY A 120 -11.69 6.22 -5.92
N THR A 121 -11.92 5.08 -5.25
CA THR A 121 -13.19 4.74 -4.60
C THR A 121 -13.00 4.11 -3.23
N ALA A 122 -12.34 2.98 -3.16
CA ALA A 122 -12.11 2.24 -1.93
C ALA A 122 -10.66 1.73 -1.85
N ILE A 123 -10.08 1.73 -0.65
CA ILE A 123 -8.71 1.26 -0.43
C ILE A 123 -8.53 -0.19 -0.88
N TRP A 124 -9.49 -1.06 -0.57
CA TRP A 124 -9.40 -2.48 -0.93
C TRP A 124 -9.37 -2.71 -2.45
N SER A 125 -10.14 -1.92 -3.24
CA SER A 125 -10.10 -2.06 -4.70
C SER A 125 -8.75 -1.59 -5.26
N ALA A 126 -8.20 -0.49 -4.75
CA ALA A 126 -6.88 -0.03 -5.16
C ALA A 126 -5.79 -1.10 -4.90
N ILE A 127 -5.89 -1.84 -3.78
CA ILE A 127 -4.96 -2.94 -3.47
C ILE A 127 -5.14 -4.11 -4.45
N VAL A 128 -6.38 -4.50 -4.73
CA VAL A 128 -6.67 -5.62 -5.65
C VAL A 128 -6.25 -5.26 -7.08
N ASP A 129 -6.61 -4.07 -7.55
CA ASP A 129 -6.27 -3.59 -8.88
C ASP A 129 -4.74 -3.50 -9.07
N ALA A 130 -4.01 -3.01 -8.06
CA ALA A 130 -2.54 -3.01 -8.07
C ALA A 130 -1.95 -4.42 -8.11
N ALA A 131 -2.54 -5.36 -7.36
CA ALA A 131 -2.10 -6.75 -7.37
C ALA A 131 -2.31 -7.41 -8.75
N ASP A 132 -3.39 -7.06 -9.46
CA ASP A 132 -3.66 -7.52 -10.81
C ASP A 132 -2.71 -6.86 -11.82
N GLU A 133 -2.48 -5.56 -11.73
CA GLU A 133 -1.55 -4.82 -12.60
C GLU A 133 -0.11 -5.34 -12.49
N LEU A 134 0.33 -5.64 -11.27
CA LEU A 134 1.69 -6.11 -10.98
C LEU A 134 1.85 -7.63 -11.12
N ASP A 135 0.75 -8.37 -11.38
CA ASP A 135 0.71 -9.83 -11.51
C ASP A 135 1.41 -10.55 -10.33
N VAL A 136 1.14 -10.12 -9.11
CA VAL A 136 1.75 -10.70 -7.91
C VAL A 136 1.08 -12.02 -7.52
N ASP A 137 1.82 -12.89 -6.83
CA ASP A 137 1.35 -14.23 -6.44
C ASP A 137 0.56 -14.21 -5.13
N LEU A 138 0.79 -13.23 -4.27
CA LEU A 138 0.22 -13.16 -2.92
C LEU A 138 0.04 -11.71 -2.49
N ILE A 139 -1.08 -11.41 -1.83
CA ILE A 139 -1.28 -10.15 -1.12
C ILE A 139 -1.05 -10.37 0.38
N VAL A 140 -0.29 -9.47 1.01
CA VAL A 140 -0.06 -9.43 2.46
C VAL A 140 -0.65 -8.14 3.02
N THR A 141 -1.44 -8.24 4.08
CA THR A 141 -2.01 -7.07 4.75
C THR A 141 -2.11 -7.30 6.25
N GLY A 142 -1.85 -6.26 7.02
CA GLY A 142 -2.22 -6.20 8.43
C GLY A 142 -3.72 -5.97 8.60
N THR A 143 -4.25 -6.28 9.76
CA THR A 143 -5.63 -5.94 10.10
C THR A 143 -5.70 -5.41 11.52
N ARG A 144 -6.47 -4.32 11.70
CA ARG A 144 -6.83 -3.83 13.03
C ARG A 144 -7.92 -4.74 13.57
N ALA A 145 -7.55 -5.71 14.40
CA ALA A 145 -8.52 -6.50 15.12
C ALA A 145 -9.22 -5.59 16.15
N LEU A 146 -10.40 -5.11 15.82
CA LEU A 146 -11.31 -4.64 16.87
C LEU A 146 -11.64 -5.86 17.71
N SER A 147 -11.40 -5.77 19.01
CA SER A 147 -11.53 -6.81 20.03
C SER A 147 -12.69 -7.78 19.78
N GLY A 148 -12.38 -8.99 19.35
CA GLY A 148 -13.32 -10.07 19.12
C GLY A 148 -13.30 -10.57 17.69
N TRP A 149 -12.85 -11.79 17.51
CA TRP A 149 -12.70 -12.45 16.21
C TRP A 149 -13.98 -12.51 15.35
N LYS A 150 -15.14 -12.29 15.96
CA LYS A 150 -16.43 -12.24 15.27
C LYS A 150 -16.70 -10.92 14.52
N SER A 151 -16.03 -9.82 14.87
CA SER A 151 -16.12 -8.55 14.14
C SER A 151 -15.15 -8.48 12.95
N PHE A 152 -14.30 -9.47 12.79
CA PHE A 152 -13.35 -9.60 11.71
C PHE A 152 -13.99 -9.66 10.32
N LEU A 153 -15.22 -10.08 10.22
CA LEU A 153 -15.88 -10.46 8.97
C LEU A 153 -16.91 -9.44 8.47
N GLN A 154 -17.04 -8.28 9.09
CA GLN A 154 -18.00 -7.29 8.63
C GLN A 154 -17.32 -5.97 8.28
N SER A 155 -17.21 -5.69 6.98
CA SER A 155 -16.80 -4.41 6.36
C SER A 155 -15.36 -3.93 6.58
N SER A 156 -14.40 -4.81 6.83
CA SER A 156 -12.98 -4.42 6.84
C SER A 156 -12.39 -4.43 5.42
N VAL A 157 -11.34 -3.64 5.21
CA VAL A 157 -10.54 -3.65 3.96
C VAL A 157 -10.07 -5.08 3.67
N SER A 158 -9.59 -5.80 4.68
CA SER A 158 -9.11 -7.19 4.56
C SER A 158 -10.20 -8.17 4.10
N ASP A 159 -11.44 -8.05 4.62
CA ASP A 159 -12.56 -8.90 4.17
C ASP A 159 -12.91 -8.66 2.70
N SER A 160 -12.90 -7.41 2.27
CA SER A 160 -13.14 -7.06 0.87
C SER A 160 -12.01 -7.55 -0.04
N ILE A 161 -10.75 -7.49 0.41
CA ILE A 161 -9.62 -8.06 -0.33
C ILE A 161 -9.80 -9.57 -0.49
N ILE A 162 -10.07 -10.32 0.58
CA ILE A 162 -10.27 -11.78 0.51
C ILE A 162 -11.33 -12.17 -0.52
N LYS A 163 -12.44 -11.44 -0.57
CA LYS A 163 -13.55 -11.74 -1.48
C LYS A 163 -13.25 -11.44 -2.94
N ASN A 164 -12.34 -10.52 -3.22
CA ASN A 164 -12.13 -9.97 -4.55
C ASN A 164 -10.74 -10.20 -5.13
N ALA A 165 -9.76 -10.64 -4.33
CA ALA A 165 -8.36 -10.70 -4.74
C ALA A 165 -8.06 -11.73 -5.84
N GLY A 166 -8.89 -12.77 -6.01
CA GLY A 166 -8.65 -13.82 -6.99
C GLY A 166 -7.34 -14.62 -6.79
N ARG A 167 -6.63 -14.36 -5.69
CA ARG A 167 -5.32 -14.93 -5.33
C ARG A 167 -5.18 -15.12 -3.83
N PRO A 168 -4.17 -15.86 -3.33
CA PRO A 168 -3.90 -16.01 -1.91
C PRO A 168 -3.74 -14.66 -1.21
N VAL A 169 -4.25 -14.56 0.02
CA VAL A 169 -4.13 -13.38 0.88
C VAL A 169 -3.64 -13.81 2.25
N LEU A 170 -2.53 -13.25 2.70
CA LEU A 170 -2.02 -13.40 4.06
C LEU A 170 -2.49 -12.21 4.89
N ILE A 171 -3.30 -12.48 5.90
CA ILE A 171 -3.75 -11.48 6.87
C ILE A 171 -2.99 -11.67 8.16
N VAL A 172 -2.33 -10.61 8.61
CA VAL A 172 -1.57 -10.61 9.86
C VAL A 172 -2.37 -9.82 10.90
N PRO A 173 -2.84 -10.49 11.97
CA PRO A 173 -3.51 -9.81 13.08
C PRO A 173 -2.52 -8.97 13.88
N PRO A 174 -3.01 -8.01 14.70
CA PRO A 174 -2.16 -7.31 15.66
C PRO A 174 -1.46 -8.31 16.57
N ILE A 175 -0.20 -8.05 16.89
CA ILE A 175 0.51 -8.77 17.93
C ILE A 175 0.00 -8.18 19.24
N GLU A 176 -0.70 -8.99 20.06
CA GLU A 176 -0.97 -8.63 21.44
C GLU A 176 0.38 -8.76 22.18
N ASP A 177 0.93 -7.64 22.62
CA ASP A 177 2.02 -7.67 23.58
C ASP A 177 1.46 -8.34 24.85
N GLU A 178 1.91 -9.53 25.18
CA GLU A 178 1.58 -10.19 26.44
C GLU A 178 2.21 -9.33 27.57
N ASP A 179 1.35 -8.63 28.32
CA ASP A 179 1.72 -7.98 29.57
C ASP A 179 2.16 -9.00 30.64
#